data_7774f945fd07c7b42fe306c57a3cd55c
#
_entry.id   7774f945fd07c7b42fe306c57a3cd55c
#
_cell.length_a   1.000
_cell.length_b   1.000
_cell.length_c   1.000
_cell.angle_alpha   90.00
_cell.angle_beta   90.00
_cell.angle_gamma   90.00
#
_symmetry.space_group_name_H-M   'P 1'
#
loop_
_entity.id
_entity.type
_entity.pdbx_description
1 polymer ?
#
loop_
_entity_poly.entity_id
_entity_poly.type
_entity_poly.pdbx_seq_one_letter_code
_entity_poly.pdbx_strand_id
1 'polypeptide(L)'
;LASSADVLIENYRPGIVKKLGIDYETLSALNPDLIYCSISGYGQTGPYKNKKVYDPLIQGTVGIPNAQNTEKPQLVKTIIYDKVTGMTSAQAISAALFQREKGEGGQYLPISMMESALYYNWPDLMMNHTFDEGGENIGELADLFEVYETSDGAVVLIIIAVDDVFSKFCSTFNLTLQQDEKYNNLVSRIINKEELTEEINKVTRGIST
;
A
#
# COMPACT_ATOMS: atom_id res chain seq x y z
N LEU A 1 -22.30 -9.68 27.29
CA LEU A 1 -21.28 -8.74 26.86
C LEU A 1 -21.76 -7.92 25.66
N ALA A 2 -22.22 -8.54 24.57
CA ALA A 2 -22.67 -7.80 23.37
C ALA A 2 -23.81 -6.81 23.63
N SER A 3 -24.70 -7.09 24.59
CA SER A 3 -25.81 -6.19 24.95
C SER A 3 -25.38 -4.85 25.57
N SER A 4 -24.13 -4.72 25.96
CA SER A 4 -23.57 -3.50 26.59
C SER A 4 -22.23 -3.06 25.94
N ALA A 5 -21.84 -3.68 24.83
CA ALA A 5 -20.64 -3.30 24.11
C ALA A 5 -20.95 -2.18 23.11
N ASP A 6 -20.04 -1.24 22.97
CA ASP A 6 -20.11 -0.22 21.90
C ASP A 6 -19.69 -0.79 20.55
N VAL A 7 -18.64 -1.61 20.56
CA VAL A 7 -18.02 -2.19 19.35
C VAL A 7 -17.75 -3.66 19.57
N LEU A 8 -18.07 -4.47 18.57
CA LEU A 8 -17.63 -5.86 18.47
C LEU A 8 -16.78 -6.01 17.21
N ILE A 9 -15.62 -6.64 17.34
CA ILE A 9 -14.74 -6.95 16.21
C ILE A 9 -14.56 -8.45 16.16
N GLU A 10 -14.70 -9.02 14.97
CA GLU A 10 -14.40 -10.43 14.73
C GLU A 10 -13.63 -10.58 13.39
N ASN A 11 -12.83 -11.65 13.28
CA ASN A 11 -12.09 -11.97 12.06
C ASN A 11 -12.21 -13.47 11.69
N TYR A 12 -13.37 -14.07 11.95
CA TYR A 12 -13.67 -15.43 11.53
C TYR A 12 -13.96 -15.52 10.03
N ARG A 13 -13.80 -16.72 9.48
CA ARG A 13 -14.25 -16.96 8.10
C ARG A 13 -15.75 -16.74 7.98
N PRO A 14 -16.23 -16.29 6.81
CA PRO A 14 -17.65 -16.12 6.55
C PRO A 14 -18.49 -17.34 6.96
N GLY A 15 -19.59 -17.07 7.67
CA GLY A 15 -20.53 -18.09 8.16
C GLY A 15 -20.16 -18.76 9.49
N ILE A 16 -18.96 -18.55 10.05
CA ILE A 16 -18.62 -19.12 11.37
C ILE A 16 -19.37 -18.40 12.48
N VAL A 17 -19.40 -17.06 12.48
CA VAL A 17 -20.13 -16.26 13.48
C VAL A 17 -21.61 -16.60 13.53
N LYS A 18 -22.23 -16.91 12.38
CA LYS A 18 -23.61 -17.35 12.30
C LYS A 18 -23.83 -18.71 12.98
N LYS A 19 -22.91 -19.65 12.83
CA LYS A 19 -22.96 -20.96 13.53
C LYS A 19 -22.79 -20.81 15.03
N LEU A 20 -22.08 -19.78 15.47
CA LEU A 20 -21.86 -19.47 16.88
C LEU A 20 -23.00 -18.63 17.50
N GLY A 21 -23.93 -18.11 16.70
CA GLY A 21 -25.01 -17.24 17.16
C GLY A 21 -24.52 -15.86 17.61
N ILE A 22 -23.40 -15.39 17.03
CA ILE A 22 -22.80 -14.08 17.31
C ILE A 22 -22.67 -13.23 16.05
N ASP A 23 -23.46 -13.52 15.02
CA ASP A 23 -23.56 -12.71 13.81
C ASP A 23 -24.27 -11.36 14.07
N TYR A 24 -24.10 -10.45 13.12
CA TYR A 24 -24.63 -9.10 13.25
C TYR A 24 -26.15 -9.09 13.46
N GLU A 25 -26.90 -9.86 12.69
CA GLU A 25 -28.36 -9.92 12.78
C GLU A 25 -28.83 -10.32 14.18
N THR A 26 -28.15 -11.34 14.76
CA THR A 26 -28.45 -11.82 16.12
C THR A 26 -28.10 -10.78 17.17
N LEU A 27 -26.92 -10.13 17.06
CA LEU A 27 -26.45 -9.22 18.10
C LEU A 27 -27.04 -7.83 18.00
N SER A 28 -27.35 -7.32 16.80
CA SER A 28 -28.03 -6.03 16.61
C SER A 28 -29.48 -6.05 17.11
N ALA A 29 -30.14 -7.21 17.11
CA ALA A 29 -31.44 -7.38 17.74
C ALA A 29 -31.38 -7.23 19.28
N LEU A 30 -30.23 -7.54 19.89
CA LEU A 30 -30.00 -7.38 21.35
C LEU A 30 -29.46 -5.99 21.70
N ASN A 31 -28.74 -5.37 20.79
CA ASN A 31 -28.13 -4.05 20.95
C ASN A 31 -28.18 -3.30 19.62
N PRO A 32 -29.23 -2.50 19.38
CA PRO A 32 -29.38 -1.75 18.13
C PRO A 32 -28.29 -0.69 17.87
N ASP A 33 -27.54 -0.30 18.91
CA ASP A 33 -26.47 0.68 18.83
C ASP A 33 -25.09 0.05 18.63
N LEU A 34 -25.01 -1.28 18.48
CA LEU A 34 -23.76 -2.00 18.31
C LEU A 34 -23.10 -1.69 16.98
N ILE A 35 -21.85 -1.25 17.02
CA ILE A 35 -20.96 -1.23 15.85
C ILE A 35 -20.33 -2.61 15.71
N TYR A 36 -20.66 -3.32 14.64
CA TYR A 36 -20.16 -4.68 14.40
C TYR A 36 -19.18 -4.69 13.24
N CYS A 37 -17.89 -4.85 13.52
CA CYS A 37 -16.83 -4.92 12.52
C CYS A 37 -16.44 -6.38 12.24
N SER A 38 -16.72 -6.83 11.02
CA SER A 38 -16.42 -8.18 10.54
C SER A 38 -15.27 -8.11 9.54
N ILE A 39 -14.11 -8.62 9.91
CA ILE A 39 -12.90 -8.63 9.09
C ILE A 39 -12.79 -9.98 8.39
N SER A 40 -12.57 -9.97 7.09
CA SER A 40 -12.39 -11.19 6.30
C SER A 40 -11.31 -11.01 5.24
N GLY A 41 -10.80 -12.11 4.69
CA GLY A 41 -9.76 -12.05 3.66
C GLY A 41 -10.25 -11.45 2.35
N TYR A 42 -11.33 -12.02 1.80
CA TYR A 42 -11.85 -11.67 0.47
C TYR A 42 -13.29 -11.13 0.52
N GLY A 43 -13.74 -10.63 1.67
CA GLY A 43 -15.11 -10.17 1.85
C GLY A 43 -16.10 -11.27 2.22
N GLN A 44 -17.33 -10.86 2.53
CA GLN A 44 -18.42 -11.76 2.94
C GLN A 44 -19.15 -12.38 1.76
N THR A 45 -18.92 -11.90 0.55
CA THR A 45 -19.58 -12.31 -0.70
C THR A 45 -18.55 -12.66 -1.78
N GLY A 46 -19.03 -13.05 -2.96
CA GLY A 46 -18.16 -13.33 -4.10
C GLY A 46 -17.52 -14.73 -4.10
N PRO A 47 -16.81 -15.06 -5.20
CA PRO A 47 -16.30 -16.41 -5.43
C PRO A 47 -15.17 -16.82 -4.49
N TYR A 48 -14.48 -15.86 -3.88
CA TYR A 48 -13.32 -16.11 -3.02
C TYR A 48 -13.64 -16.06 -1.51
N LYS A 49 -14.87 -15.75 -1.12
CA LYS A 49 -15.25 -15.59 0.30
C LYS A 49 -14.82 -16.73 1.23
N ASN A 50 -14.76 -17.96 0.69
CA ASN A 50 -14.40 -19.16 1.47
C ASN A 50 -12.91 -19.54 1.35
N LYS A 51 -12.11 -18.82 0.54
CA LYS A 51 -10.67 -19.10 0.44
C LYS A 51 -9.95 -18.76 1.74
N LYS A 52 -8.98 -19.61 2.07
CA LYS A 52 -8.04 -19.30 3.15
C LYS A 52 -7.16 -18.13 2.71
N VAL A 53 -6.88 -17.25 3.64
CA VAL A 53 -6.07 -16.07 3.40
C VAL A 53 -5.08 -15.85 4.53
N TYR A 54 -3.94 -15.34 4.15
CA TYR A 54 -2.90 -14.77 4.98
C TYR A 54 -2.29 -13.60 4.21
N ASP A 55 -1.67 -12.66 4.90
CA ASP A 55 -1.02 -11.49 4.31
C ASP A 55 -0.19 -11.80 3.04
N PRO A 56 0.72 -12.81 3.01
CA PRO A 56 1.52 -13.09 1.81
C PRO A 56 0.69 -13.48 0.58
N LEU A 57 -0.49 -14.10 0.78
CA LEU A 57 -1.39 -14.44 -0.31
C LEU A 57 -2.06 -13.19 -0.89
N ILE A 58 -2.40 -12.24 -0.04
CA ILE A 58 -2.91 -10.94 -0.48
C ILE A 58 -1.80 -10.16 -1.18
N GLN A 59 -0.57 -10.13 -0.65
CA GLN A 59 0.57 -9.52 -1.33
C GLN A 59 0.71 -10.01 -2.76
N GLY A 60 0.66 -11.35 -2.96
CA GLY A 60 0.71 -11.95 -4.29
C GLY A 60 -0.49 -11.58 -5.16
N THR A 61 -1.70 -11.53 -4.58
CA THR A 61 -2.93 -11.25 -5.33
C THR A 61 -2.99 -9.80 -5.83
N VAL A 62 -2.51 -8.85 -5.05
CA VAL A 62 -2.51 -7.42 -5.41
C VAL A 62 -1.24 -6.98 -6.18
N GLY A 63 -0.33 -7.91 -6.49
CA GLY A 63 0.80 -7.66 -7.37
C GLY A 63 2.04 -7.02 -6.72
N ILE A 64 2.05 -6.77 -5.40
CA ILE A 64 3.17 -6.08 -4.74
C ILE A 64 4.52 -6.80 -4.91
N PRO A 65 4.61 -8.15 -4.93
CA PRO A 65 5.89 -8.81 -5.15
C PRO A 65 6.51 -8.50 -6.51
N ASN A 66 5.68 -8.35 -7.56
CA ASN A 66 6.13 -7.98 -8.88
C ASN A 66 6.56 -6.52 -8.95
N ALA A 67 5.85 -5.62 -8.26
CA ALA A 67 6.23 -4.22 -8.16
C ALA A 67 7.55 -4.01 -7.39
N GLN A 68 7.89 -4.92 -6.45
CA GLN A 68 9.21 -4.88 -5.77
C GLN A 68 10.36 -5.25 -6.73
N ASN A 69 10.16 -6.21 -7.61
CA ASN A 69 11.13 -6.61 -8.61
C ASN A 69 10.45 -7.52 -9.64
N THR A 70 10.46 -7.12 -10.90
CA THR A 70 9.81 -7.86 -12.01
C THR A 70 10.53 -9.14 -12.40
N GLU A 71 11.86 -9.15 -12.35
CA GLU A 71 12.66 -10.33 -12.71
C GLU A 71 12.62 -11.40 -11.61
N LYS A 72 12.63 -10.95 -10.36
CA LYS A 72 12.60 -11.83 -9.19
C LYS A 72 11.59 -11.31 -8.16
N PRO A 73 10.30 -11.58 -8.34
CA PRO A 73 9.25 -11.10 -7.44
C PRO A 73 9.55 -11.40 -5.97
N GLN A 74 9.42 -10.42 -5.10
CA GLN A 74 9.75 -10.51 -3.69
C GLN A 74 8.61 -10.02 -2.81
N LEU A 75 8.35 -10.73 -1.72
CA LEU A 75 7.42 -10.25 -0.70
C LEU A 75 8.02 -9.10 0.09
N VAL A 76 7.21 -8.13 0.44
CA VAL A 76 7.56 -7.16 1.50
C VAL A 76 7.71 -7.94 2.81
N LYS A 77 8.87 -7.81 3.46
CA LYS A 77 9.23 -8.55 4.68
C LYS A 77 8.54 -7.99 5.94
N THR A 78 7.24 -7.72 5.82
CA THR A 78 6.35 -7.39 6.93
C THR A 78 4.93 -7.83 6.56
N ILE A 79 4.08 -8.09 7.54
CA ILE A 79 2.65 -8.37 7.34
C ILE A 79 1.91 -7.05 7.10
N ILE A 80 2.09 -6.49 5.91
CA ILE A 80 1.65 -5.12 5.59
C ILE A 80 0.12 -5.01 5.51
N TYR A 81 -0.55 -6.00 4.88
CA TYR A 81 -2.00 -5.91 4.66
C TYR A 81 -2.83 -6.28 5.87
N ASP A 82 -2.31 -7.08 6.80
CA ASP A 82 -2.91 -7.23 8.13
C ASP A 82 -2.97 -5.87 8.83
N LYS A 83 -1.88 -5.09 8.77
CA LYS A 83 -1.80 -3.75 9.39
C LYS A 83 -2.70 -2.75 8.68
N VAL A 84 -2.67 -2.71 7.34
CA VAL A 84 -3.54 -1.83 6.53
C VAL A 84 -5.01 -2.13 6.83
N THR A 85 -5.40 -3.41 6.88
CA THR A 85 -6.76 -3.83 7.22
C THR A 85 -7.14 -3.40 8.64
N GLY A 86 -6.23 -3.54 9.60
CA GLY A 86 -6.43 -3.07 10.97
C GLY A 86 -6.66 -1.54 11.04
N MET A 87 -5.87 -0.77 10.30
CA MET A 87 -6.04 0.69 10.21
C MET A 87 -7.35 1.08 9.52
N THR A 88 -7.71 0.41 8.42
CA THR A 88 -9.00 0.60 7.73
C THR A 88 -10.16 0.29 8.67
N SER A 89 -10.06 -0.81 9.43
CA SER A 89 -11.08 -1.17 10.42
C SER A 89 -11.22 -0.09 11.50
N ALA A 90 -10.13 0.42 12.03
CA ALA A 90 -10.15 1.47 13.04
C ALA A 90 -10.77 2.78 12.51
N GLN A 91 -10.48 3.17 11.28
CA GLN A 91 -11.09 4.32 10.61
C GLN A 91 -12.61 4.13 10.44
N ALA A 92 -13.03 2.95 9.94
CA ALA A 92 -14.44 2.65 9.74
C ALA A 92 -15.20 2.63 11.07
N ILE A 93 -14.65 2.02 12.13
CA ILE A 93 -15.24 2.02 13.46
C ILE A 93 -15.38 3.45 14.01
N SER A 94 -14.36 4.27 13.87
CA SER A 94 -14.39 5.67 14.33
C SER A 94 -15.46 6.49 13.63
N ALA A 95 -15.61 6.30 12.31
CA ALA A 95 -16.65 6.95 11.52
C ALA A 95 -18.04 6.48 11.94
N ALA A 96 -18.25 5.18 12.15
CA ALA A 96 -19.51 4.60 12.58
C ALA A 96 -19.90 5.06 13.99
N LEU A 97 -18.95 5.13 14.92
CA LEU A 97 -19.18 5.69 16.26
C LEU A 97 -19.60 7.16 16.18
N PHE A 98 -18.95 7.95 15.33
CA PHE A 98 -19.36 9.33 15.11
C PHE A 98 -20.77 9.45 14.54
N GLN A 99 -21.16 8.61 13.58
CA GLN A 99 -22.52 8.57 13.02
C GLN A 99 -23.54 8.16 14.10
N ARG A 100 -23.21 7.15 14.92
CA ARG A 100 -24.06 6.73 16.04
C ARG A 100 -24.35 7.88 17.00
N GLU A 101 -23.35 8.69 17.35
CA GLU A 101 -23.51 9.90 18.19
C GLU A 101 -24.42 10.97 17.52
N LYS A 102 -24.62 10.89 16.21
CA LYS A 102 -25.58 11.73 15.46
C LYS A 102 -27.00 11.12 15.39
N GLY A 103 -27.22 9.96 15.98
CA GLY A 103 -28.52 9.30 16.04
C GLY A 103 -28.77 8.27 14.95
N GLU A 104 -27.76 7.85 14.19
CA GLU A 104 -27.91 6.88 13.10
C GLU A 104 -27.93 5.40 13.59
N GLY A 105 -27.73 5.17 14.91
CA GLY A 105 -27.70 3.84 15.49
C GLY A 105 -26.44 3.02 15.19
N GLY A 106 -26.49 1.72 15.50
CA GLY A 106 -25.42 0.78 15.22
C GLY A 106 -25.28 0.43 13.75
N GLN A 107 -24.10 -0.12 13.37
CA GLN A 107 -23.79 -0.41 11.98
C GLN A 107 -23.02 -1.72 11.81
N TYR A 108 -23.23 -2.40 10.68
CA TYR A 108 -22.41 -3.52 10.22
C TYR A 108 -21.31 -3.02 9.30
N LEU A 109 -20.05 -3.32 9.65
CA LEU A 109 -18.85 -2.89 8.94
C LEU A 109 -18.14 -4.14 8.38
N PRO A 110 -18.47 -4.60 7.17
CA PRO A 110 -17.73 -5.68 6.53
C PRO A 110 -16.41 -5.15 5.94
N ILE A 111 -15.30 -5.51 6.55
CA ILE A 111 -13.97 -5.12 6.08
C ILE A 111 -13.30 -6.29 5.39
N SER A 112 -12.79 -6.06 4.18
CA SER A 112 -12.06 -7.06 3.40
C SER A 112 -10.57 -6.67 3.35
N MET A 113 -9.69 -7.64 3.65
CA MET A 113 -8.24 -7.43 3.52
C MET A 113 -7.86 -7.17 2.06
N MET A 114 -8.48 -7.86 1.12
CA MET A 114 -8.26 -7.68 -0.31
C MET A 114 -8.64 -6.25 -0.77
N GLU A 115 -9.81 -5.76 -0.36
CA GLU A 115 -10.25 -4.41 -0.72
C GLU A 115 -9.38 -3.33 -0.06
N SER A 116 -9.01 -3.53 1.21
CA SER A 116 -8.08 -2.64 1.92
C SER A 116 -6.72 -2.59 1.23
N ALA A 117 -6.21 -3.73 0.77
CA ALA A 117 -4.95 -3.82 0.05
C ALA A 117 -5.02 -3.15 -1.33
N LEU A 118 -6.11 -3.36 -2.07
CA LEU A 118 -6.34 -2.70 -3.36
C LEU A 118 -6.43 -1.18 -3.19
N TYR A 119 -7.20 -0.71 -2.21
CA TYR A 119 -7.33 0.72 -1.93
C TYR A 119 -5.98 1.35 -1.59
N TYR A 120 -5.16 0.66 -0.79
CA TYR A 120 -3.83 1.13 -0.40
C TYR A 120 -2.87 1.23 -1.59
N ASN A 121 -2.91 0.24 -2.49
CA ASN A 121 -1.97 0.17 -3.63
C ASN A 121 -2.45 0.93 -4.88
N TRP A 122 -3.74 1.24 -4.98
CA TRP A 122 -4.35 1.73 -6.22
C TRP A 122 -3.65 2.96 -6.82
N PRO A 123 -3.29 3.98 -6.02
CA PRO A 123 -2.65 5.17 -6.57
C PRO A 123 -1.34 4.87 -7.30
N ASP A 124 -0.58 3.91 -6.80
CA ASP A 124 0.77 3.64 -7.29
C ASP A 124 0.79 2.52 -8.35
N LEU A 125 0.15 1.38 -8.07
CA LEU A 125 0.27 0.20 -8.93
C LEU A 125 -0.73 0.16 -10.09
N MET A 126 -1.73 1.03 -10.12
CA MET A 126 -2.71 1.11 -11.21
C MET A 126 -2.46 2.27 -12.18
N MET A 127 -1.44 3.07 -11.95
CA MET A 127 -1.17 4.29 -12.69
C MET A 127 -1.13 4.08 -14.22
N ASN A 128 -0.40 3.07 -14.68
CA ASN A 128 -0.29 2.73 -16.11
C ASN A 128 -1.37 1.75 -16.61
N HIS A 129 -2.23 1.24 -15.71
CA HIS A 129 -3.27 0.26 -16.03
C HIS A 129 -4.69 0.85 -16.05
N THR A 130 -4.84 2.16 -15.83
CA THR A 130 -6.13 2.86 -15.81
C THR A 130 -6.53 3.44 -17.16
N PHE A 131 -5.62 3.47 -18.12
CA PHE A 131 -5.87 3.99 -19.45
C PHE A 131 -6.20 2.86 -20.43
N ASP A 132 -7.10 3.15 -21.39
CA ASP A 132 -7.38 2.30 -22.54
C ASP A 132 -6.16 2.27 -23.49
N GLU A 133 -6.24 1.45 -24.56
CA GLU A 133 -5.21 1.33 -25.58
C GLU A 133 -4.77 2.72 -26.12
N GLY A 134 -3.47 3.01 -26.05
CA GLY A 134 -2.87 4.27 -26.51
C GLY A 134 -2.52 5.26 -25.39
N GLY A 135 -2.72 4.93 -24.12
CA GLY A 135 -2.15 5.68 -23.00
C GLY A 135 -0.62 5.61 -23.02
N GLU A 136 0.04 6.73 -22.73
CA GLU A 136 1.49 6.76 -22.57
C GLU A 136 1.87 6.02 -21.28
N ASN A 137 2.81 5.07 -21.37
CA ASN A 137 3.45 4.51 -20.19
C ASN A 137 4.45 5.55 -19.65
N ILE A 138 4.06 6.20 -18.55
CA ILE A 138 4.87 7.24 -17.91
C ILE A 138 5.81 6.69 -16.82
N GLY A 139 5.93 5.37 -16.72
CA GLY A 139 6.61 4.71 -15.60
C GLY A 139 5.78 4.72 -14.32
N GLU A 140 6.30 4.13 -13.27
CA GLU A 140 5.65 4.13 -11.96
C GLU A 140 6.22 5.26 -11.09
N LEU A 141 5.41 5.80 -10.17
CA LEU A 141 5.86 6.85 -9.26
C LEU A 141 7.09 6.40 -8.43
N ALA A 142 7.11 5.13 -8.07
CA ALA A 142 8.22 4.53 -7.33
C ALA A 142 9.54 4.54 -8.12
N ASP A 143 9.50 4.60 -9.45
CA ASP A 143 10.70 4.67 -10.30
C ASP A 143 11.51 5.96 -10.13
N LEU A 144 10.89 6.99 -9.53
CA LEU A 144 11.56 8.25 -9.21
C LEU A 144 12.48 8.17 -7.98
N PHE A 145 12.37 7.09 -7.22
CA PHE A 145 13.14 6.88 -5.99
C PHE A 145 14.15 5.75 -6.21
N GLU A 146 15.38 5.95 -5.69
CA GLU A 146 16.42 4.96 -5.85
C GLU A 146 17.23 4.82 -4.55
N VAL A 147 17.75 3.62 -4.35
CA VAL A 147 18.67 3.29 -3.25
C VAL A 147 20.10 3.33 -3.77
N TYR A 148 20.90 4.22 -3.23
CA TYR A 148 22.30 4.38 -3.61
C TYR A 148 23.21 3.76 -2.56
N GLU A 149 24.24 3.05 -3.01
CA GLU A 149 25.21 2.45 -2.12
C GLU A 149 26.15 3.52 -1.51
N THR A 150 26.53 3.33 -0.25
CA THR A 150 27.54 4.15 0.45
C THR A 150 28.68 3.25 0.93
N SER A 151 29.74 3.83 1.47
CA SER A 151 30.90 3.06 1.95
C SER A 151 30.57 2.12 3.12
N ASP A 152 29.50 2.39 3.86
CA ASP A 152 29.10 1.66 5.07
C ASP A 152 27.62 1.23 5.07
N GLY A 153 26.89 1.44 3.98
CA GLY A 153 25.48 1.08 3.89
C GLY A 153 24.82 1.53 2.60
N ALA A 154 23.67 2.19 2.72
CA ALA A 154 22.91 2.74 1.60
C ALA A 154 22.05 3.94 2.03
N VAL A 155 21.73 4.80 1.08
CA VAL A 155 20.82 5.95 1.26
C VAL A 155 19.75 5.95 0.19
N VAL A 156 18.56 6.46 0.55
CA VAL A 156 17.51 6.76 -0.41
C VAL A 156 17.61 8.24 -0.76
N LEU A 157 17.75 8.55 -2.04
CA LEU A 157 17.85 9.93 -2.51
C LEU A 157 16.78 10.19 -3.58
N ILE A 158 16.17 11.38 -3.53
CA ILE A 158 15.19 11.86 -4.52
C ILE A 158 15.92 12.79 -5.52
N ILE A 159 17.04 12.33 -6.04
CA ILE A 159 17.90 13.16 -6.90
C ILE A 159 17.32 13.27 -8.31
N ILE A 160 16.80 12.17 -8.83
CA ILE A 160 16.35 12.07 -10.22
C ILE A 160 15.11 12.94 -10.46
N ALA A 161 14.22 13.02 -9.49
CA ALA A 161 12.89 13.62 -9.63
C ALA A 161 12.87 15.16 -9.69
N VAL A 162 13.89 15.83 -9.13
CA VAL A 162 13.87 17.30 -8.94
C VAL A 162 15.12 17.94 -9.52
N ASP A 163 14.98 18.77 -10.56
CA ASP A 163 16.09 19.39 -11.31
C ASP A 163 17.05 20.17 -10.40
N ASP A 164 16.51 20.96 -9.48
CA ASP A 164 17.34 21.76 -8.54
C ASP A 164 18.14 20.84 -7.58
N VAL A 165 17.55 19.74 -7.12
CA VAL A 165 18.22 18.77 -6.25
C VAL A 165 19.31 18.03 -7.03
N PHE A 166 19.03 17.61 -8.27
CA PHE A 166 20.01 16.99 -9.16
C PHE A 166 21.20 17.91 -9.44
N SER A 167 20.93 19.18 -9.78
CA SER A 167 21.96 20.18 -10.03
C SER A 167 22.81 20.45 -8.80
N LYS A 168 22.21 20.54 -7.62
CA LYS A 168 22.92 20.69 -6.35
C LYS A 168 23.80 19.50 -6.03
N PHE A 169 23.27 18.28 -6.22
CA PHE A 169 24.06 17.07 -6.07
C PHE A 169 25.28 17.08 -7.00
N CYS A 170 25.09 17.33 -8.29
CA CYS A 170 26.16 17.40 -9.25
C CYS A 170 27.21 18.45 -8.86
N SER A 171 26.80 19.64 -8.46
CA SER A 171 27.73 20.69 -8.05
C SER A 171 28.51 20.36 -6.78
N THR A 172 27.86 19.70 -5.81
CA THR A 172 28.49 19.29 -4.54
C THR A 172 29.61 18.29 -4.78
N PHE A 173 29.43 17.38 -5.73
CA PHE A 173 30.39 16.33 -6.04
C PHE A 173 31.26 16.63 -7.29
N ASN A 174 31.22 17.85 -7.82
CA ASN A 174 31.93 18.28 -9.02
C ASN A 174 31.63 17.40 -10.25
N LEU A 175 30.40 16.95 -10.40
CA LEU A 175 29.91 16.19 -11.55
C LEU A 175 29.38 17.11 -12.63
N THR A 176 29.48 16.69 -13.89
CA THR A 176 28.96 17.42 -15.05
C THR A 176 27.71 16.75 -15.66
N LEU A 177 27.11 15.80 -14.95
CA LEU A 177 25.98 15.00 -15.45
C LEU A 177 24.77 15.84 -15.90
N GLN A 178 24.50 16.99 -15.25
CA GLN A 178 23.45 17.91 -15.66
C GLN A 178 23.66 18.57 -17.04
N GLN A 179 24.90 18.49 -17.58
CA GLN A 179 25.25 19.03 -18.91
C GLN A 179 25.11 17.97 -20.01
N ASP A 180 24.98 16.70 -19.64
CA ASP A 180 24.78 15.61 -20.57
C ASP A 180 23.31 15.55 -21.01
N GLU A 181 23.08 15.42 -22.33
CA GLU A 181 21.73 15.29 -22.90
C GLU A 181 20.95 14.10 -22.34
N LYS A 182 21.65 13.06 -21.88
CA LYS A 182 21.06 11.88 -21.22
C LYS A 182 20.43 12.22 -19.87
N TYR A 183 20.81 13.32 -19.20
CA TYR A 183 20.41 13.61 -17.81
C TYR A 183 19.95 15.03 -17.57
N ASN A 184 19.93 15.88 -18.59
CA ASN A 184 19.64 17.32 -18.47
C ASN A 184 18.18 17.66 -18.16
N ASN A 185 17.27 16.68 -18.21
CA ASN A 185 15.86 16.84 -17.83
C ASN A 185 15.31 15.56 -17.21
N LEU A 186 14.13 15.67 -16.57
CA LEU A 186 13.50 14.55 -15.84
C LEU A 186 13.27 13.34 -16.73
N VAL A 187 12.72 13.52 -17.92
CA VAL A 187 12.37 12.40 -18.82
C VAL A 187 13.64 11.65 -19.24
N SER A 188 14.69 12.38 -19.62
CA SER A 188 15.98 11.77 -19.98
C SER A 188 16.60 11.00 -18.80
N ARG A 189 16.48 11.52 -17.58
CA ARG A 189 16.97 10.81 -16.38
C ARG A 189 16.20 9.53 -16.10
N ILE A 190 14.88 9.52 -16.30
CA ILE A 190 14.06 8.31 -16.15
C ILE A 190 14.44 7.27 -17.19
N ILE A 191 14.58 7.65 -18.44
CA ILE A 191 14.94 6.74 -19.55
C ILE A 191 16.32 6.12 -19.32
N ASN A 192 17.28 6.88 -18.79
CA ASN A 192 18.66 6.44 -18.57
C ASN A 192 18.95 6.15 -17.08
N LYS A 193 17.90 5.77 -16.32
CA LYS A 193 17.95 5.62 -14.86
C LYS A 193 19.05 4.65 -14.40
N GLU A 194 19.18 3.49 -15.02
CA GLU A 194 20.17 2.48 -14.63
C GLU A 194 21.60 3.01 -14.77
N GLU A 195 21.91 3.62 -15.91
CA GLU A 195 23.24 4.22 -16.16
C GLU A 195 23.51 5.38 -15.19
N LEU A 196 22.49 6.23 -14.95
CA LEU A 196 22.60 7.35 -14.02
C LEU A 196 22.82 6.88 -12.57
N THR A 197 22.13 5.82 -12.16
CA THR A 197 22.29 5.21 -10.82
C THR A 197 23.72 4.75 -10.61
N GLU A 198 24.34 4.12 -11.61
CA GLU A 198 25.75 3.71 -11.51
C GLU A 198 26.72 4.92 -11.47
N GLU A 199 26.45 5.98 -12.23
CA GLU A 199 27.26 7.21 -12.14
C GLU A 199 27.18 7.84 -10.74
N ILE A 200 25.99 7.86 -10.14
CA ILE A 200 25.78 8.36 -8.77
C ILE A 200 26.49 7.44 -7.76
N ASN A 201 26.35 6.13 -7.90
CA ASN A 201 26.98 5.15 -7.01
C ASN A 201 28.53 5.25 -7.00
N LYS A 202 29.17 5.64 -8.11
CA LYS A 202 30.63 5.88 -8.14
C LYS A 202 31.07 6.92 -7.11
N VAL A 203 30.20 7.87 -6.81
CA VAL A 203 30.47 8.94 -5.84
C VAL A 203 30.01 8.52 -4.45
N THR A 204 28.79 8.00 -4.32
CA THR A 204 28.20 7.69 -3.01
C THR A 204 28.92 6.54 -2.30
N ARG A 205 29.46 5.57 -3.04
CA ARG A 205 30.32 4.50 -2.45
C ARG A 205 31.56 5.02 -1.74
N GLY A 206 32.00 6.25 -2.01
CA GLY A 206 33.14 6.89 -1.36
C GLY A 206 32.81 7.66 -0.08
N ILE A 207 31.54 7.81 0.27
CA ILE A 207 31.07 8.55 1.45
C ILE A 207 30.33 7.63 2.42
N SER A 208 30.40 7.94 3.72
CA SER A 208 29.60 7.25 4.74
C SER A 208 28.17 7.78 4.78
N THR A 209 27.27 6.95 5.29
CA THR A 209 25.86 7.27 5.48
C THR A 209 25.66 8.38 6.52
#